data_54b6e7902796cdf97c2e15913eab55f4
#
_entry.id   54b6e7902796cdf97c2e15913eab55f4
#
_cell.length_a   1.000
_cell.length_b   1.000
_cell.length_c   1.000
_cell.angle_alpha   90.00
_cell.angle_beta   90.00
_cell.angle_gamma   90.00
#
_symmetry.space_group_name_H-M   'P 1'
#
loop_
_entity.id
_entity.type
_entity.pdbx_description
1 polymer ?
#
loop_
_entity_poly.entity_id
_entity_poly.type
_entity_poly.pdbx_seq_one_letter_code
_entity_poly.pdbx_strand_id
1 'polypeptide(L)'
;MKYAIIADVHGNMPALKLVLEDAQKHGAESYLLAGDYSIRAPWFNDVIPTLRTLPNVRAICGNEEKYLHLPKGEDAQFAICYWAASRMQPNNLAWLDSLPEQMDWSENGTDFHIAHALGAFLGNEMTRLFRTSVLALRYPDRPITSERFLSDNRKLMESQPDFEEKLAVLPEGIYIYGHNHAQTHARFGNHLFINPGSCGHPLDCMQFAACYTLLTVENGEWLVEERRIPYDPKPLIEQIKQSEQYKAAPVWTNLVFLDWTTCSEHMVYFLHYAEAYANRIGDNRRPFMPDTFRAAFEEWEREGYPLIPDE
;
A
#
# COMPACT_ATOMS: atom_id res chain seq x y z
N MET A 1 -7.40 19.16 -16.77
CA MET A 1 -6.30 18.17 -16.75
C MET A 1 -6.74 16.95 -15.98
N LYS A 2 -6.40 15.75 -16.47
CA LYS A 2 -6.81 14.47 -15.85
C LYS A 2 -5.58 13.70 -15.39
N TYR A 3 -5.56 13.39 -14.09
CA TYR A 3 -4.47 12.68 -13.42
C TYR A 3 -4.87 11.25 -13.07
N ALA A 4 -3.97 10.27 -13.30
CA ALA A 4 -4.06 8.96 -12.68
C ALA A 4 -3.18 8.94 -11.42
N ILE A 5 -3.79 8.72 -10.27
CA ILE A 5 -3.10 8.62 -8.98
C ILE A 5 -2.93 7.14 -8.65
N ILE A 6 -1.69 6.70 -8.47
CA ILE A 6 -1.31 5.29 -8.25
C ILE A 6 -0.41 5.21 -7.02
N ALA A 7 -0.65 4.23 -6.16
CA ALA A 7 0.19 3.92 -5.00
C ALA A 7 0.30 2.41 -4.78
N ASP A 8 1.26 2.01 -3.97
CA ASP A 8 1.36 0.66 -3.41
C ASP A 8 1.29 -0.43 -4.49
N VAL A 9 2.16 -0.31 -5.52
CA VAL A 9 2.23 -1.24 -6.66
C VAL A 9 2.86 -2.57 -6.25
N HIS A 10 3.80 -2.52 -5.29
CA HIS A 10 4.42 -3.69 -4.66
C HIS A 10 4.95 -4.74 -5.65
N GLY A 11 5.58 -4.28 -6.73
CA GLY A 11 6.15 -5.17 -7.74
C GLY A 11 5.13 -5.91 -8.60
N ASN A 12 3.83 -5.63 -8.47
CA ASN A 12 2.76 -6.33 -9.19
C ASN A 12 2.53 -5.76 -10.60
N MET A 13 3.39 -6.14 -11.53
CA MET A 13 3.31 -5.70 -12.93
C MET A 13 2.00 -6.07 -13.64
N PRO A 14 1.41 -7.26 -13.42
CA PRO A 14 0.08 -7.58 -13.97
C PRO A 14 -1.01 -6.58 -13.55
N ALA A 15 -1.07 -6.23 -12.27
CA ALA A 15 -2.01 -5.22 -11.78
C ALA A 15 -1.74 -3.83 -12.37
N LEU A 16 -0.47 -3.41 -12.41
CA LEU A 16 -0.08 -2.13 -12.98
C LEU A 16 -0.50 -2.02 -14.46
N LYS A 17 -0.35 -3.07 -15.26
CA LYS A 17 -0.82 -3.09 -16.65
C LYS A 17 -2.31 -2.80 -16.78
N LEU A 18 -3.13 -3.44 -15.95
CA LEU A 18 -4.58 -3.20 -15.93
C LEU A 18 -4.91 -1.74 -15.61
N VAL A 19 -4.23 -1.18 -14.60
CA VAL A 19 -4.40 0.22 -14.21
C VAL A 19 -3.99 1.17 -15.33
N LEU A 20 -2.84 0.96 -15.97
CA LEU A 20 -2.36 1.84 -17.03
C LEU A 20 -3.23 1.78 -18.29
N GLU A 21 -3.73 0.60 -18.67
CA GLU A 21 -4.67 0.44 -19.76
C GLU A 21 -6.00 1.16 -19.51
N ASP A 22 -6.54 1.04 -18.27
CA ASP A 22 -7.78 1.71 -17.89
C ASP A 22 -7.58 3.24 -17.79
N ALA A 23 -6.49 3.70 -17.21
CA ALA A 23 -6.14 5.12 -17.09
C ALA A 23 -6.00 5.78 -18.48
N GLN A 24 -5.30 5.12 -19.40
CA GLN A 24 -5.16 5.59 -20.78
C GLN A 24 -6.52 5.67 -21.49
N LYS A 25 -7.35 4.64 -21.35
CA LYS A 25 -8.71 4.60 -21.92
C LYS A 25 -9.60 5.73 -21.42
N HIS A 26 -9.41 6.15 -20.16
CA HIS A 26 -10.15 7.25 -19.54
C HIS A 26 -9.47 8.63 -19.72
N GLY A 27 -8.42 8.70 -20.53
CA GLY A 27 -7.77 9.94 -20.93
C GLY A 27 -6.89 10.57 -19.84
N ALA A 28 -6.21 9.76 -19.04
CA ALA A 28 -5.20 10.27 -18.11
C ALA A 28 -4.04 10.91 -18.88
N GLU A 29 -3.68 12.15 -18.53
CA GLU A 29 -2.64 12.97 -19.17
C GLU A 29 -1.38 13.06 -18.33
N SER A 30 -1.52 12.86 -17.02
CA SER A 30 -0.45 12.95 -16.01
C SER A 30 -0.60 11.84 -14.98
N TYR A 31 0.52 11.45 -14.35
CA TYR A 31 0.56 10.38 -13.36
C TYR A 31 1.19 10.87 -12.06
N LEU A 32 0.48 10.62 -10.94
CA LEU A 32 0.93 10.94 -9.59
C LEU A 32 1.14 9.64 -8.83
N LEU A 33 2.39 9.40 -8.42
CA LEU A 33 2.81 8.14 -7.83
C LEU A 33 3.15 8.34 -6.35
N ALA A 34 2.39 7.71 -5.47
CA ALA A 34 2.45 7.93 -4.02
C ALA A 34 3.26 6.88 -3.23
N GLY A 35 4.26 6.23 -3.85
CA GLY A 35 5.22 5.36 -3.17
C GLY A 35 4.89 3.86 -3.19
N ASP A 36 5.79 3.06 -2.64
CA ASP A 36 5.76 1.60 -2.49
C ASP A 36 5.61 0.85 -3.82
N TYR A 37 6.64 0.96 -4.67
CA TYR A 37 6.65 0.38 -6.03
C TYR A 37 7.23 -1.03 -6.08
N SER A 38 8.07 -1.39 -5.10
CA SER A 38 8.86 -2.62 -5.05
C SER A 38 8.32 -3.61 -4.02
N ILE A 39 9.05 -4.69 -3.77
CA ILE A 39 8.80 -5.71 -2.77
C ILE A 39 7.41 -6.37 -2.92
N ARG A 40 7.12 -7.46 -2.23
CA ARG A 40 5.91 -8.30 -2.21
C ARG A 40 5.67 -9.14 -3.46
N ALA A 41 5.75 -8.60 -4.69
CA ALA A 41 5.66 -9.39 -5.92
C ALA A 41 6.96 -9.28 -6.75
N PRO A 42 7.28 -10.31 -7.62
CA PRO A 42 8.62 -10.44 -8.19
C PRO A 42 8.93 -9.55 -9.39
N TRP A 43 7.99 -8.77 -9.91
CA TRP A 43 8.14 -8.03 -11.18
C TRP A 43 8.57 -6.56 -11.01
N PHE A 44 9.16 -6.19 -9.87
CA PHE A 44 9.58 -4.80 -9.58
C PHE A 44 10.57 -4.25 -10.63
N ASN A 45 11.41 -5.11 -11.23
CA ASN A 45 12.31 -4.68 -12.30
C ASN A 45 11.60 -4.35 -13.63
N ASP A 46 10.35 -4.74 -13.81
CA ASP A 46 9.48 -4.33 -14.91
C ASP A 46 8.59 -3.14 -14.51
N VAL A 47 8.14 -3.11 -13.25
CA VAL A 47 7.31 -2.02 -12.69
C VAL A 47 8.04 -0.69 -12.73
N ILE A 48 9.24 -0.62 -12.16
CA ILE A 48 9.97 0.64 -11.98
C ILE A 48 10.27 1.35 -13.31
N PRO A 49 10.85 0.71 -14.34
CA PRO A 49 11.06 1.38 -15.63
C PRO A 49 9.75 1.77 -16.32
N THR A 50 8.67 1.01 -16.13
CA THR A 50 7.35 1.37 -16.65
C THR A 50 6.85 2.66 -16.01
N LEU A 51 6.88 2.76 -14.69
CA LEU A 51 6.45 3.95 -13.96
C LEU A 51 7.31 5.18 -14.30
N ARG A 52 8.62 5.02 -14.39
CA ARG A 52 9.56 6.10 -14.70
C ARG A 52 9.35 6.73 -16.07
N THR A 53 8.77 5.99 -17.01
CA THR A 53 8.55 6.44 -18.39
C THR A 53 7.15 6.98 -18.67
N LEU A 54 6.29 7.04 -17.65
CA LEU A 54 4.94 7.60 -17.80
C LEU A 54 5.00 9.10 -18.13
N PRO A 55 4.06 9.60 -18.95
CA PRO A 55 4.03 11.02 -19.30
C PRO A 55 3.69 11.89 -18.09
N ASN A 56 4.36 13.03 -17.98
CA ASN A 56 4.12 14.01 -16.91
C ASN A 56 4.06 13.39 -15.51
N VAL A 57 4.95 12.43 -15.25
CA VAL A 57 4.97 11.71 -13.96
C VAL A 57 5.58 12.57 -12.86
N ARG A 58 4.91 12.59 -11.70
CA ARG A 58 5.47 13.02 -10.41
C ARG A 58 5.41 11.85 -9.45
N ALA A 59 6.51 11.59 -8.76
CA ALA A 59 6.66 10.41 -7.91
C ALA A 59 7.37 10.76 -6.61
N ILE A 60 6.95 10.13 -5.53
CA ILE A 60 7.63 10.15 -4.23
C ILE A 60 8.03 8.72 -3.83
N CYS A 61 8.98 8.56 -2.90
CA CYS A 61 9.26 7.24 -2.33
C CYS A 61 8.23 6.89 -1.23
N GLY A 62 7.99 5.59 -1.04
CA GLY A 62 7.26 5.06 0.10
C GLY A 62 8.20 4.57 1.21
N ASN A 63 7.62 3.83 2.16
CA ASN A 63 8.42 3.25 3.24
C ASN A 63 9.13 1.96 2.81
N GLU A 64 8.59 1.20 1.85
CA GLU A 64 9.21 -0.06 1.43
C GLU A 64 10.48 0.15 0.61
N GLU A 65 10.63 1.27 -0.10
CA GLU A 65 11.87 1.60 -0.78
C GLU A 65 13.07 1.65 0.19
N LYS A 66 12.85 2.09 1.44
CA LYS A 66 13.89 2.12 2.49
C LYS A 66 14.37 0.72 2.90
N TYR A 67 13.49 -0.29 2.80
CA TYR A 67 13.85 -1.68 3.13
C TYR A 67 14.81 -2.32 2.13
N LEU A 68 14.95 -1.76 0.93
CA LEU A 68 15.97 -2.20 -0.04
C LEU A 68 17.40 -1.93 0.41
N HIS A 69 17.59 -1.05 1.40
CA HIS A 69 18.89 -0.69 1.97
C HIS A 69 19.19 -1.38 3.30
N LEU A 70 18.32 -2.30 3.76
CA LEU A 70 18.59 -3.07 4.95
C LEU A 70 19.88 -3.87 4.80
N PRO A 71 20.78 -3.85 5.81
CA PRO A 71 21.93 -4.75 5.84
C PRO A 71 21.44 -6.19 5.76
N LYS A 72 21.99 -6.98 4.82
CA LYS A 72 21.61 -8.38 4.65
C LYS A 72 21.85 -9.15 5.94
N GLY A 73 20.78 -9.69 6.51
CA GLY A 73 20.79 -10.60 7.66
C GLY A 73 20.59 -12.05 7.28
N GLU A 74 20.58 -12.92 8.30
CA GLU A 74 20.22 -14.34 8.20
C GLU A 74 18.79 -14.60 8.70
N ASP A 75 18.11 -13.57 9.17
CA ASP A 75 16.74 -13.65 9.66
C ASP A 75 15.73 -13.88 8.52
N ALA A 76 14.58 -14.47 8.86
CA ALA A 76 13.49 -14.67 7.93
C ALA A 76 12.49 -13.49 7.91
N GLN A 77 12.55 -12.64 8.93
CA GLN A 77 11.63 -11.50 9.05
C GLN A 77 11.77 -10.50 7.90
N PHE A 78 12.99 -10.29 7.41
CA PHE A 78 13.25 -9.40 6.28
C PHE A 78 13.70 -10.13 5.00
N ALA A 79 13.51 -11.45 4.93
CA ALA A 79 13.99 -12.26 3.81
C ALA A 79 13.49 -11.78 2.45
N ILE A 80 12.22 -11.31 2.36
CA ILE A 80 11.66 -10.79 1.12
C ILE A 80 12.35 -9.47 0.69
N CYS A 81 12.72 -8.62 1.66
CA CYS A 81 13.43 -7.37 1.41
C CYS A 81 14.87 -7.66 0.92
N TYR A 82 15.58 -8.59 1.57
CA TYR A 82 16.92 -9.02 1.15
C TYR A 82 16.93 -9.63 -0.25
N TRP A 83 15.90 -10.44 -0.56
CA TRP A 83 15.75 -11.00 -1.88
C TRP A 83 15.53 -9.89 -2.92
N ALA A 84 14.58 -8.98 -2.68
CA ALA A 84 14.29 -7.87 -3.59
C ALA A 84 15.53 -6.99 -3.81
N ALA A 85 16.21 -6.58 -2.74
CA ALA A 85 17.45 -5.80 -2.82
C ALA A 85 18.54 -6.50 -3.65
N SER A 86 18.70 -7.82 -3.48
CA SER A 86 19.71 -8.62 -4.21
C SER A 86 19.40 -8.76 -5.71
N ARG A 87 18.17 -8.56 -6.12
CA ARG A 87 17.69 -8.67 -7.51
C ARG A 87 17.40 -7.34 -8.18
N MET A 88 17.35 -6.26 -7.39
CA MET A 88 17.07 -4.91 -7.91
C MET A 88 18.16 -4.48 -8.89
N GLN A 89 17.75 -4.06 -10.09
CA GLN A 89 18.66 -3.51 -11.07
C GLN A 89 19.22 -2.15 -10.60
N PRO A 90 20.53 -1.87 -10.78
CA PRO A 90 21.15 -0.64 -10.28
C PRO A 90 20.47 0.65 -10.76
N ASN A 91 20.03 0.69 -12.02
CA ASN A 91 19.34 1.87 -12.56
C ASN A 91 17.95 2.07 -11.95
N ASN A 92 17.28 0.99 -11.54
CA ASN A 92 16.00 1.07 -10.86
C ASN A 92 16.17 1.54 -9.43
N LEU A 93 17.16 1.00 -8.72
CA LEU A 93 17.51 1.45 -7.36
C LEU A 93 17.89 2.93 -7.37
N ALA A 94 18.75 3.35 -8.30
CA ALA A 94 19.15 4.75 -8.41
C ALA A 94 17.98 5.70 -8.66
N TRP A 95 16.96 5.27 -9.41
CA TRP A 95 15.75 6.06 -9.59
C TRP A 95 14.93 6.13 -8.29
N LEU A 96 14.72 5.03 -7.60
CA LEU A 96 14.03 5.01 -6.30
C LEU A 96 14.72 5.90 -5.27
N ASP A 97 16.05 5.85 -5.20
CA ASP A 97 16.87 6.67 -4.30
C ASP A 97 16.82 8.17 -4.62
N SER A 98 16.47 8.52 -5.86
CA SER A 98 16.34 9.92 -6.29
C SER A 98 14.98 10.55 -5.94
N LEU A 99 14.00 9.73 -5.50
CA LEU A 99 12.66 10.21 -5.22
C LEU A 99 12.60 10.95 -3.87
N PRO A 100 11.89 12.09 -3.81
CA PRO A 100 11.65 12.76 -2.54
C PRO A 100 10.64 11.98 -1.68
N GLU A 101 10.63 12.21 -0.36
CA GLU A 101 9.65 11.63 0.57
C GLU A 101 8.26 12.31 0.47
N GLN A 102 8.25 13.58 0.04
CA GLN A 102 7.04 14.38 -0.17
C GLN A 102 7.27 15.44 -1.24
N MET A 103 6.20 15.94 -1.83
CA MET A 103 6.26 16.99 -2.85
C MET A 103 5.04 17.90 -2.75
N ASP A 104 5.29 19.21 -2.89
CA ASP A 104 4.26 20.23 -3.00
C ASP A 104 4.43 20.99 -4.31
N TRP A 105 3.33 21.28 -5.01
CA TRP A 105 3.35 22.12 -6.21
C TRP A 105 1.98 22.75 -6.48
N SER A 106 1.96 23.84 -7.23
CA SER A 106 0.74 24.46 -7.72
C SER A 106 0.63 24.25 -9.23
N GLU A 107 -0.53 23.86 -9.70
CA GLU A 107 -0.81 23.68 -11.11
C GLU A 107 -2.26 24.07 -11.43
N ASN A 108 -2.46 24.93 -12.44
CA ASN A 108 -3.78 25.42 -12.86
C ASN A 108 -4.63 26.03 -11.72
N GLY A 109 -3.99 26.73 -10.79
CA GLY A 109 -4.65 27.36 -9.65
C GLY A 109 -5.10 26.40 -8.54
N THR A 110 -4.59 25.18 -8.55
CA THR A 110 -4.81 24.16 -7.50
C THR A 110 -3.48 23.78 -6.87
N ASP A 111 -3.43 23.76 -5.56
CA ASP A 111 -2.28 23.29 -4.80
C ASP A 111 -2.39 21.77 -4.53
N PHE A 112 -1.29 21.09 -4.72
CA PHE A 112 -1.16 19.65 -4.54
C PHE A 112 -0.09 19.35 -3.49
N HIS A 113 -0.41 18.42 -2.62
CA HIS A 113 0.45 17.91 -1.56
C HIS A 113 0.46 16.39 -1.64
N ILE A 114 1.64 15.79 -1.81
CA ILE A 114 1.78 14.34 -1.88
C ILE A 114 2.81 13.87 -0.87
N ALA A 115 2.42 12.89 -0.03
CA ALA A 115 3.27 12.16 0.89
C ALA A 115 2.78 10.71 0.97
N HIS A 116 3.66 9.77 1.33
CA HIS A 116 3.25 8.37 1.29
C HIS A 116 2.19 8.01 2.35
N ALA A 117 2.20 8.64 3.52
CA ALA A 117 1.26 8.35 4.60
C ALA A 117 0.44 9.58 5.03
N LEU A 118 -0.83 9.39 5.38
CA LEU A 118 -1.75 10.43 5.86
C LEU A 118 -1.19 11.22 7.06
N GLY A 119 -0.38 10.56 7.90
CA GLY A 119 0.23 11.16 9.08
C GLY A 119 1.17 12.31 8.78
N ALA A 120 1.72 12.40 7.56
CA ALA A 120 2.52 13.54 7.13
C ALA A 120 1.72 14.86 7.12
N PHE A 121 0.41 14.77 6.94
CA PHE A 121 -0.51 15.91 6.89
C PHE A 121 -1.26 16.14 8.20
N LEU A 122 -1.81 15.07 8.79
CA LEU A 122 -2.75 15.14 9.90
C LEU A 122 -2.23 14.52 11.22
N GLY A 123 -0.95 14.13 11.25
CA GLY A 123 -0.34 13.47 12.41
C GLY A 123 -0.47 11.95 12.40
N ASN A 124 0.48 11.29 13.09
CA ASN A 124 0.60 9.82 13.06
C ASN A 124 -0.61 9.08 13.64
N GLU A 125 -1.38 9.69 14.51
CA GLU A 125 -2.63 9.14 15.06
C GLU A 125 -3.62 8.85 13.93
N MET A 126 -3.71 9.74 12.93
CA MET A 126 -4.58 9.54 11.77
C MET A 126 -4.13 8.33 10.94
N THR A 127 -2.83 8.13 10.73
CA THR A 127 -2.34 6.92 10.07
C THR A 127 -2.73 5.65 10.85
N ARG A 128 -2.66 5.69 12.20
CA ARG A 128 -3.02 4.54 13.05
C ARG A 128 -4.50 4.15 12.95
N LEU A 129 -5.40 5.12 12.81
CA LEU A 129 -6.85 4.86 12.67
C LEU A 129 -7.21 4.08 11.41
N PHE A 130 -6.43 4.23 10.36
CA PHE A 130 -6.64 3.61 9.06
C PHE A 130 -5.67 2.45 8.79
N ARG A 131 -5.00 1.91 9.81
CA ARG A 131 -4.17 0.71 9.64
C ARG A 131 -4.98 -0.45 9.09
N THR A 132 -4.40 -1.19 8.19
CA THR A 132 -5.01 -2.37 7.56
C THR A 132 -5.42 -3.42 8.57
N SER A 133 -4.66 -3.60 9.66
CA SER A 133 -5.03 -4.48 10.77
C SER A 133 -6.31 -4.03 11.49
N VAL A 134 -6.48 -2.72 11.73
CA VAL A 134 -7.72 -2.18 12.31
C VAL A 134 -8.92 -2.37 11.38
N LEU A 135 -8.72 -2.21 10.06
CA LEU A 135 -9.77 -2.43 9.06
C LEU A 135 -10.26 -3.88 9.05
N ALA A 136 -9.35 -4.84 9.14
CA ALA A 136 -9.67 -6.27 9.18
C ALA A 136 -10.59 -6.64 10.35
N LEU A 137 -10.41 -6.00 11.51
CA LEU A 137 -11.28 -6.19 12.69
C LEU A 137 -12.59 -5.42 12.59
N ARG A 138 -12.56 -4.22 11.98
CA ARG A 138 -13.75 -3.37 11.81
C ARG A 138 -14.77 -3.98 10.87
N TYR A 139 -14.33 -4.72 9.88
CA TYR A 139 -15.16 -5.31 8.84
C TYR A 139 -15.08 -6.84 8.82
N PRO A 140 -15.61 -7.52 9.83
CA PRO A 140 -15.62 -8.99 9.88
C PRO A 140 -16.47 -9.59 8.75
N ASP A 141 -17.58 -8.90 8.36
CA ASP A 141 -18.52 -9.33 7.32
C ASP A 141 -18.13 -8.79 5.93
N ARG A 142 -16.93 -9.09 5.49
CA ARG A 142 -16.40 -8.68 4.17
C ARG A 142 -16.84 -9.65 3.05
N PRO A 143 -16.87 -9.23 1.76
CA PRO A 143 -16.47 -7.90 1.28
C PRO A 143 -17.47 -6.79 1.61
N ILE A 144 -16.95 -5.59 1.82
CA ILE A 144 -17.76 -4.38 2.01
C ILE A 144 -17.89 -3.60 0.71
N THR A 145 -18.81 -2.61 0.66
CA THR A 145 -18.96 -1.71 -0.49
C THR A 145 -18.11 -0.44 -0.34
N SER A 146 -17.66 0.14 -1.45
CA SER A 146 -16.94 1.43 -1.44
C SER A 146 -17.74 2.53 -0.76
N GLU A 147 -19.06 2.62 -1.01
CA GLU A 147 -19.93 3.62 -0.39
C GLU A 147 -19.91 3.55 1.13
N ARG A 148 -20.05 2.33 1.70
CA ARG A 148 -19.96 2.10 3.15
C ARG A 148 -18.59 2.53 3.66
N PHE A 149 -17.52 2.13 2.98
CA PHE A 149 -16.15 2.42 3.39
C PHE A 149 -15.87 3.93 3.41
N LEU A 150 -16.24 4.66 2.34
CA LEU A 150 -16.12 6.11 2.26
C LEU A 150 -16.88 6.83 3.37
N SER A 151 -18.14 6.43 3.61
CA SER A 151 -18.97 6.99 4.68
C SER A 151 -18.35 6.78 6.06
N ASP A 152 -17.88 5.55 6.35
CA ASP A 152 -17.29 5.21 7.64
C ASP A 152 -15.96 5.94 7.88
N ASN A 153 -15.11 6.03 6.84
CA ASN A 153 -13.83 6.74 6.91
C ASN A 153 -14.02 8.23 7.14
N ARG A 154 -14.96 8.86 6.43
CA ARG A 154 -15.29 10.27 6.63
C ARG A 154 -15.71 10.55 8.07
N LYS A 155 -16.66 9.77 8.61
CA LYS A 155 -17.12 9.89 10.00
C LYS A 155 -15.99 9.68 11.01
N LEU A 156 -15.10 8.74 10.72
CA LEU A 156 -13.96 8.45 11.58
C LEU A 156 -13.00 9.65 11.63
N MET A 157 -12.71 10.29 10.50
CA MET A 157 -11.90 11.51 10.45
C MET A 157 -12.55 12.65 11.25
N GLU A 158 -13.82 12.92 10.99
CA GLU A 158 -14.61 13.96 11.65
C GLU A 158 -14.77 13.73 13.17
N SER A 159 -14.71 12.49 13.63
CA SER A 159 -14.82 12.14 15.07
C SER A 159 -13.54 12.37 15.87
N GLN A 160 -12.40 12.68 15.21
CA GLN A 160 -11.16 12.93 15.94
C GLN A 160 -11.19 14.30 16.63
N PRO A 161 -10.86 14.38 17.93
CA PRO A 161 -11.06 15.60 18.74
C PRO A 161 -10.35 16.85 18.19
N ASP A 162 -9.22 16.67 17.50
CA ASP A 162 -8.36 17.75 16.99
C ASP A 162 -8.41 17.88 15.44
N PHE A 163 -9.37 17.19 14.81
CA PHE A 163 -9.44 17.15 13.34
C PHE A 163 -9.65 18.53 12.72
N GLU A 164 -10.63 19.29 13.24
CA GLU A 164 -10.92 20.64 12.73
C GLU A 164 -9.74 21.61 12.96
N GLU A 165 -9.06 21.51 14.09
CA GLU A 165 -7.88 22.33 14.39
C GLU A 165 -6.72 22.02 13.44
N LYS A 166 -6.47 20.73 13.17
CA LYS A 166 -5.47 20.27 12.20
C LYS A 166 -5.81 20.73 10.79
N LEU A 167 -7.08 20.61 10.39
CA LEU A 167 -7.53 21.03 9.08
C LEU A 167 -7.40 22.54 8.87
N ALA A 168 -7.68 23.34 9.89
CA ALA A 168 -7.62 24.80 9.82
C ALA A 168 -6.20 25.37 9.62
N VAL A 169 -5.15 24.61 9.95
CA VAL A 169 -3.75 25.04 9.74
C VAL A 169 -3.13 24.49 8.46
N LEU A 170 -3.80 23.54 7.80
CA LEU A 170 -3.33 23.04 6.50
C LEU A 170 -3.63 24.05 5.38
N PRO A 171 -2.71 24.24 4.41
CA PRO A 171 -3.03 24.93 3.18
C PRO A 171 -4.24 24.32 2.45
N GLU A 172 -5.04 25.14 1.77
CA GLU A 172 -6.10 24.62 0.91
C GLU A 172 -5.50 23.84 -0.26
N GLY A 173 -6.13 22.72 -0.69
CA GLY A 173 -5.62 21.96 -1.81
C GLY A 173 -5.98 20.47 -1.79
N ILE A 174 -5.26 19.71 -2.62
CA ILE A 174 -5.43 18.28 -2.80
C ILE A 174 -4.28 17.53 -2.11
N TYR A 175 -4.62 16.64 -1.18
CA TYR A 175 -3.72 15.85 -0.36
C TYR A 175 -3.75 14.39 -0.81
N ILE A 176 -2.64 13.89 -1.35
CA ILE A 176 -2.52 12.55 -1.94
C ILE A 176 -1.62 11.69 -1.05
N TYR A 177 -2.06 10.48 -0.74
CA TYR A 177 -1.29 9.52 0.07
C TYR A 177 -1.61 8.07 -0.32
N GLY A 178 -0.79 7.10 0.12
CA GLY A 178 -0.94 5.66 -0.04
C GLY A 178 -0.89 4.94 1.30
N HIS A 179 0.00 3.95 1.44
CA HIS A 179 0.45 3.30 2.66
C HIS A 179 -0.53 2.32 3.31
N ASN A 180 -1.77 2.69 3.50
CA ASN A 180 -2.78 1.83 4.15
C ASN A 180 -3.63 1.03 3.14
N HIS A 181 -3.25 0.99 1.88
CA HIS A 181 -3.81 0.17 0.80
C HIS A 181 -5.33 0.21 0.67
N ALA A 182 -5.95 1.25 1.21
CA ALA A 182 -7.40 1.36 1.32
C ALA A 182 -7.89 2.53 0.46
N GLN A 183 -8.61 2.21 -0.62
CA GLN A 183 -9.09 3.21 -1.56
C GLN A 183 -10.15 4.11 -0.91
N THR A 184 -9.87 5.41 -0.83
CA THR A 184 -10.77 6.37 -0.20
C THR A 184 -10.50 7.79 -0.65
N HIS A 185 -11.53 8.64 -0.61
CA HIS A 185 -11.39 10.08 -0.70
C HIS A 185 -12.38 10.78 0.22
N ALA A 186 -12.02 11.98 0.67
CA ALA A 186 -12.91 12.81 1.47
C ALA A 186 -12.60 14.29 1.25
N ARG A 187 -13.64 15.10 1.05
CA ARG A 187 -13.52 16.56 0.92
C ARG A 187 -14.07 17.27 2.16
N PHE A 188 -13.27 18.14 2.74
CA PHE A 188 -13.61 19.00 3.88
C PHE A 188 -13.33 20.45 3.49
N GLY A 189 -14.39 21.18 3.10
CA GLY A 189 -14.23 22.53 2.55
C GLY A 189 -13.35 22.56 1.31
N ASN A 190 -12.23 23.25 1.39
CA ASN A 190 -11.24 23.38 0.31
C ASN A 190 -10.07 22.39 0.43
N HIS A 191 -10.18 21.37 1.27
CA HIS A 191 -9.21 20.28 1.39
C HIS A 191 -9.80 18.99 0.85
N LEU A 192 -9.10 18.36 -0.10
CA LEU A 192 -9.47 17.06 -0.68
C LEU A 192 -8.38 16.05 -0.37
N PHE A 193 -8.69 15.05 0.43
CA PHE A 193 -7.80 13.94 0.75
C PHE A 193 -8.10 12.75 -0.16
N ILE A 194 -7.06 12.17 -0.79
CA ILE A 194 -7.19 11.03 -1.72
C ILE A 194 -6.17 9.97 -1.36
N ASN A 195 -6.65 8.75 -1.10
CA ASN A 195 -5.86 7.54 -1.16
C ASN A 195 -6.35 6.71 -2.35
N PRO A 196 -5.52 6.46 -3.37
CA PRO A 196 -5.95 5.71 -4.55
C PRO A 196 -6.19 4.22 -4.27
N GLY A 197 -5.96 3.76 -3.04
CA GLY A 197 -5.85 2.35 -2.72
C GLY A 197 -4.54 1.76 -3.21
N SER A 198 -4.39 0.46 -3.07
CA SER A 198 -3.22 -0.22 -3.60
C SER A 198 -3.45 -0.74 -5.01
N CYS A 199 -2.54 -0.41 -5.91
CA CYS A 199 -2.54 -0.98 -7.26
C CYS A 199 -2.29 -2.50 -7.22
N GLY A 200 -1.33 -2.95 -6.41
CA GLY A 200 -0.86 -4.33 -6.44
C GLY A 200 -1.20 -5.19 -5.22
N HIS A 201 -1.65 -4.58 -4.13
CA HIS A 201 -1.84 -5.27 -2.84
C HIS A 201 -2.99 -4.66 -2.01
N PRO A 202 -4.25 -4.68 -2.48
CA PRO A 202 -5.37 -4.07 -1.79
C PRO A 202 -5.69 -4.79 -0.47
N LEU A 203 -5.93 -4.01 0.61
CA LEU A 203 -6.21 -4.50 1.97
C LEU A 203 -7.44 -3.81 2.59
N ASP A 204 -8.36 -3.35 1.75
CA ASP A 204 -9.51 -2.54 2.16
C ASP A 204 -10.78 -3.34 2.47
N CYS A 205 -10.66 -4.65 2.60
CA CYS A 205 -11.79 -5.55 2.89
C CYS A 205 -12.90 -5.54 1.81
N MET A 206 -12.59 -5.07 0.60
CA MET A 206 -13.49 -5.11 -0.56
C MET A 206 -13.17 -6.29 -1.48
N GLN A 207 -13.78 -6.32 -2.66
CA GLN A 207 -13.41 -7.29 -3.69
C GLN A 207 -12.00 -7.01 -4.21
N PHE A 208 -11.19 -8.06 -4.39
CA PHE A 208 -9.84 -7.94 -4.91
C PHE A 208 -9.82 -7.29 -6.31
N ALA A 209 -9.01 -6.25 -6.45
CA ALA A 209 -8.91 -5.46 -7.67
C ALA A 209 -7.59 -4.68 -7.72
N ALA A 210 -7.15 -4.32 -8.92
CA ALA A 210 -6.14 -3.30 -9.10
C ALA A 210 -6.78 -1.92 -8.94
N CYS A 211 -6.32 -1.13 -7.95
CA CYS A 211 -6.93 0.14 -7.60
C CYS A 211 -6.08 1.33 -8.06
N TYR A 212 -6.76 2.38 -8.48
CA TYR A 212 -6.17 3.70 -8.71
C TYR A 212 -7.29 4.76 -8.70
N THR A 213 -6.94 6.03 -8.68
CA THR A 213 -7.94 7.11 -8.72
C THR A 213 -7.69 8.01 -9.93
N LEU A 214 -8.76 8.30 -10.68
CA LEU A 214 -8.76 9.40 -11.65
C LEU A 214 -9.20 10.68 -10.96
N LEU A 215 -8.38 11.72 -11.09
CA LEU A 215 -8.68 13.05 -10.62
C LEU A 215 -8.76 14.01 -11.82
N THR A 216 -9.92 14.63 -12.03
CA THR A 216 -10.06 15.70 -13.01
C THR A 216 -10.07 17.05 -12.30
N VAL A 217 -9.15 17.93 -12.71
CA VAL A 217 -9.08 19.32 -12.24
C VAL A 217 -9.39 20.23 -13.41
N GLU A 218 -10.53 20.92 -13.34
CA GLU A 218 -11.01 21.81 -14.40
C GLU A 218 -11.80 22.98 -13.83
N ASN A 219 -11.42 24.21 -14.21
CA ASN A 219 -12.11 25.45 -13.82
C ASN A 219 -12.29 25.62 -12.29
N GLY A 220 -11.35 25.12 -11.48
CA GLY A 220 -11.43 25.14 -10.02
C GLY A 220 -12.29 24.03 -9.41
N GLU A 221 -12.88 23.17 -10.23
CA GLU A 221 -13.63 21.99 -9.77
C GLU A 221 -12.72 20.75 -9.74
N TRP A 222 -12.95 19.87 -8.75
CA TRP A 222 -12.24 18.62 -8.54
C TRP A 222 -13.22 17.45 -8.60
N LEU A 223 -13.08 16.59 -9.59
CA LEU A 223 -13.86 15.37 -9.73
C LEU A 223 -12.96 14.17 -9.45
N VAL A 224 -13.37 13.34 -8.51
CA VAL A 224 -12.67 12.11 -8.09
C VAL A 224 -13.45 10.91 -8.58
N GLU A 225 -12.80 10.01 -9.30
CA GLU A 225 -13.35 8.74 -9.75
C GLU A 225 -12.48 7.60 -9.20
N GLU A 226 -12.96 6.87 -8.20
CA GLU A 226 -12.30 5.65 -7.73
C GLU A 226 -12.44 4.54 -8.76
N ARG A 227 -11.31 4.01 -9.21
CA ARG A 227 -11.24 2.96 -10.23
C ARG A 227 -10.76 1.67 -9.57
N ARG A 228 -11.53 0.60 -9.75
CA ARG A 228 -11.22 -0.74 -9.26
C ARG A 228 -11.40 -1.71 -10.43
N ILE A 229 -10.31 -2.33 -10.87
CA ILE A 229 -10.29 -3.28 -11.98
C ILE A 229 -10.18 -4.69 -11.39
N PRO A 230 -11.30 -5.43 -11.29
CA PRO A 230 -11.27 -6.79 -10.73
C PRO A 230 -10.45 -7.73 -11.60
N TYR A 231 -9.64 -8.56 -10.96
CA TYR A 231 -8.95 -9.67 -11.62
C TYR A 231 -8.76 -10.84 -10.65
N ASP A 232 -8.51 -12.04 -11.19
CA ASP A 232 -8.29 -13.23 -10.38
C ASP A 232 -6.80 -13.30 -9.95
N PRO A 233 -6.47 -13.30 -8.66
CA PRO A 233 -5.09 -13.44 -8.20
C PRO A 233 -4.54 -14.86 -8.33
N LYS A 234 -5.38 -15.89 -8.48
CA LYS A 234 -4.94 -17.29 -8.45
C LYS A 234 -3.87 -17.64 -9.50
N PRO A 235 -3.99 -17.21 -10.78
CA PRO A 235 -2.92 -17.47 -11.76
C PRO A 235 -1.58 -16.86 -11.35
N LEU A 236 -1.59 -15.67 -10.74
CA LEU A 236 -0.38 -15.01 -10.27
C LEU A 236 0.22 -15.73 -9.07
N ILE A 237 -0.60 -16.18 -8.13
CA ILE A 237 -0.19 -16.99 -6.98
C ILE A 237 0.54 -18.25 -7.46
N GLU A 238 -0.04 -18.98 -8.41
CA GLU A 238 0.60 -20.19 -8.95
C GLU A 238 1.92 -19.89 -9.68
N GLN A 239 2.01 -18.78 -10.40
CA GLN A 239 3.25 -18.33 -11.01
C GLN A 239 4.32 -17.97 -9.96
N ILE A 240 3.95 -17.25 -8.89
CA ILE A 240 4.87 -16.83 -7.84
C ILE A 240 5.36 -18.04 -7.03
N LYS A 241 4.55 -19.06 -6.79
CA LYS A 241 4.97 -20.31 -6.14
C LYS A 241 6.13 -21.00 -6.86
N GLN A 242 6.32 -20.77 -8.15
CA GLN A 242 7.43 -21.31 -8.94
C GLN A 242 8.64 -20.35 -9.01
N SER A 243 8.56 -19.17 -8.41
CA SER A 243 9.57 -18.11 -8.50
C SER A 243 10.72 -18.29 -7.50
N GLU A 244 11.82 -17.59 -7.76
CA GLU A 244 12.92 -17.48 -6.80
C GLU A 244 12.54 -16.70 -5.53
N GLN A 245 11.55 -15.80 -5.61
CA GLN A 245 11.01 -15.11 -4.44
C GLN A 245 10.41 -16.08 -3.45
N TYR A 246 9.56 -17.01 -3.91
CA TYR A 246 8.92 -18.00 -3.05
C TYR A 246 9.94 -18.88 -2.34
N LYS A 247 11.01 -19.28 -3.05
CA LYS A 247 12.11 -20.07 -2.46
C LYS A 247 12.88 -19.28 -1.41
N ALA A 248 13.09 -17.99 -1.64
CA ALA A 248 13.86 -17.13 -0.74
C ALA A 248 13.07 -16.70 0.51
N ALA A 249 11.76 -16.44 0.37
CA ALA A 249 10.92 -15.88 1.42
C ALA A 249 9.54 -16.56 1.47
N PRO A 250 9.45 -17.87 1.73
CA PRO A 250 8.20 -18.63 1.62
C PRO A 250 7.11 -18.14 2.58
N VAL A 251 7.44 -17.82 3.83
CA VAL A 251 6.47 -17.34 4.82
C VAL A 251 5.86 -16.02 4.37
N TRP A 252 6.70 -15.04 4.05
CA TRP A 252 6.25 -13.74 3.57
C TRP A 252 5.39 -13.83 2.30
N THR A 253 5.78 -14.69 1.38
CA THR A 253 5.05 -14.85 0.12
C THR A 253 3.68 -15.52 0.36
N ASN A 254 3.59 -16.46 1.31
CA ASN A 254 2.29 -17.02 1.71
C ASN A 254 1.39 -15.98 2.40
N LEU A 255 1.95 -15.06 3.19
CA LEU A 255 1.19 -13.93 3.75
C LEU A 255 0.62 -13.04 2.64
N VAL A 256 1.43 -12.71 1.61
CA VAL A 256 0.92 -11.99 0.42
C VAL A 256 -0.25 -12.73 -0.24
N PHE A 257 -0.17 -14.06 -0.36
CA PHE A 257 -1.25 -14.85 -0.94
C PHE A 257 -2.53 -14.84 -0.10
N LEU A 258 -2.40 -14.88 1.23
CA LEU A 258 -3.55 -14.72 2.14
C LEU A 258 -4.19 -13.35 1.97
N ASP A 259 -3.39 -12.29 1.95
CA ASP A 259 -3.86 -10.93 1.75
C ASP A 259 -4.58 -10.77 0.41
N TRP A 260 -4.04 -11.32 -0.67
CA TRP A 260 -4.66 -11.26 -2.00
C TRP A 260 -5.97 -12.05 -2.09
N THR A 261 -6.08 -13.17 -1.38
CA THR A 261 -7.30 -14.00 -1.42
C THR A 261 -8.41 -13.47 -0.53
N THR A 262 -8.08 -12.70 0.50
CA THR A 262 -9.04 -12.17 1.48
C THR A 262 -9.26 -10.66 1.38
N CYS A 263 -8.41 -9.94 0.63
CA CYS A 263 -8.35 -8.47 0.61
C CYS A 263 -8.25 -7.85 2.02
N SER A 264 -7.47 -8.49 2.88
CA SER A 264 -7.38 -8.13 4.30
C SER A 264 -5.98 -8.42 4.83
N GLU A 265 -5.56 -7.65 5.82
CA GLU A 265 -4.26 -7.76 6.48
C GLU A 265 -4.07 -9.09 7.20
N HIS A 266 -2.93 -9.73 7.00
CA HIS A 266 -2.46 -10.90 7.74
C HIS A 266 -1.03 -10.75 8.24
N MET A 267 -0.21 -9.91 7.62
CA MET A 267 1.21 -9.77 7.95
C MET A 267 1.42 -9.27 9.38
N VAL A 268 0.70 -8.21 9.77
CA VAL A 268 0.78 -7.63 11.12
C VAL A 268 0.32 -8.65 12.16
N TYR A 269 -0.80 -9.33 11.92
CA TYR A 269 -1.33 -10.35 12.82
C TYR A 269 -0.37 -11.52 12.98
N PHE A 270 0.24 -11.96 11.89
CA PHE A 270 1.25 -13.00 11.95
C PHE A 270 2.49 -12.56 12.73
N LEU A 271 2.95 -11.31 12.59
CA LEU A 271 4.10 -10.83 13.38
C LEU A 271 3.80 -10.84 14.88
N HIS A 272 2.60 -10.48 15.31
CA HIS A 272 2.17 -10.59 16.72
C HIS A 272 2.11 -12.04 17.17
N TYR A 273 1.60 -12.94 16.32
CA TYR A 273 1.60 -14.37 16.61
C TYR A 273 3.03 -14.92 16.74
N ALA A 274 3.92 -14.55 15.83
CA ALA A 274 5.33 -14.98 15.86
C ALA A 274 6.05 -14.47 17.12
N GLU A 275 5.73 -13.24 17.59
CA GLU A 275 6.25 -12.72 18.86
C GLU A 275 5.76 -13.53 20.05
N ALA A 276 4.47 -13.81 20.13
CA ALA A 276 3.90 -14.66 21.19
C ALA A 276 4.48 -16.08 21.16
N TYR A 277 4.63 -16.66 19.97
CA TYR A 277 5.25 -17.98 19.77
C TYR A 277 6.69 -17.99 20.26
N ALA A 278 7.52 -17.04 19.82
CA ALA A 278 8.93 -16.94 20.19
C ALA A 278 9.11 -16.81 21.72
N ASN A 279 8.30 -15.95 22.34
CA ASN A 279 8.29 -15.78 23.80
C ASN A 279 7.95 -17.08 24.52
N ARG A 280 6.96 -17.84 24.04
CA ARG A 280 6.55 -19.14 24.62
C ARG A 280 7.64 -20.20 24.56
N ILE A 281 8.44 -20.24 23.49
CA ILE A 281 9.55 -21.18 23.34
C ILE A 281 10.89 -20.67 23.91
N GLY A 282 10.92 -19.44 24.43
CA GLY A 282 12.11 -18.80 24.98
C GLY A 282 13.14 -18.34 23.93
N ASP A 283 12.71 -18.10 22.67
CA ASP A 283 13.58 -17.56 21.63
C ASP A 283 13.55 -16.02 21.63
N ASN A 284 14.66 -15.44 22.06
CA ASN A 284 14.82 -13.96 22.15
C ASN A 284 15.53 -13.35 20.93
N ARG A 285 15.83 -14.15 19.89
CA ARG A 285 16.47 -13.62 18.68
C ARG A 285 15.50 -12.72 17.92
N ARG A 286 15.94 -11.48 17.67
CA ARG A 286 15.22 -10.51 16.83
C ARG A 286 16.22 -9.82 15.89
N PRO A 287 15.85 -9.65 14.61
CA PRO A 287 14.66 -10.16 13.91
C PRO A 287 14.51 -11.67 13.95
N PHE A 288 13.29 -12.21 13.67
CA PHE A 288 13.00 -13.64 13.77
C PHE A 288 13.83 -14.49 12.82
N MET A 289 14.48 -15.52 13.37
CA MET A 289 15.27 -16.47 12.61
C MET A 289 14.40 -17.47 11.83
N PRO A 290 14.91 -18.09 10.74
CA PRO A 290 14.12 -18.95 9.86
C PRO A 290 13.42 -20.11 10.53
N ASP A 291 14.03 -20.72 11.55
CA ASP A 291 13.46 -21.83 12.30
C ASP A 291 12.22 -21.42 13.09
N THR A 292 12.33 -20.35 13.88
CA THR A 292 11.22 -19.82 14.69
C THR A 292 10.12 -19.23 13.83
N PHE A 293 10.48 -18.46 12.81
CA PHE A 293 9.51 -17.78 11.94
C PHE A 293 8.64 -18.78 11.15
N ARG A 294 9.27 -19.86 10.65
CA ARG A 294 8.57 -20.93 9.95
C ARG A 294 7.67 -21.73 10.91
N ALA A 295 8.19 -22.14 12.08
CA ALA A 295 7.42 -22.90 13.03
C ALA A 295 6.21 -22.12 13.56
N ALA A 296 6.38 -20.83 13.81
CA ALA A 296 5.26 -19.93 14.16
C ALA A 296 4.20 -19.86 13.04
N PHE A 297 4.63 -19.77 11.77
CA PHE A 297 3.71 -19.72 10.65
C PHE A 297 2.92 -21.03 10.49
N GLU A 298 3.59 -22.17 10.58
CA GLU A 298 2.96 -23.51 10.51
C GLU A 298 1.95 -23.74 11.65
N GLU A 299 2.21 -23.21 12.84
CA GLU A 299 1.27 -23.27 13.96
C GLU A 299 0.08 -22.34 13.74
N TRP A 300 0.33 -21.09 13.34
CA TRP A 300 -0.69 -20.09 13.04
C TRP A 300 -1.64 -20.54 11.92
N GLU A 301 -1.12 -21.20 10.88
CA GLU A 301 -1.90 -21.82 9.81
C GLU A 301 -2.81 -22.94 10.34
N ARG A 302 -2.28 -23.82 11.19
CA ARG A 302 -3.08 -24.92 11.81
C ARG A 302 -4.21 -24.40 12.70
N GLU A 303 -4.03 -23.24 13.30
CA GLU A 303 -5.03 -22.58 14.13
C GLU A 303 -6.04 -21.75 13.30
N GLY A 304 -5.91 -21.73 11.98
CA GLY A 304 -6.83 -21.03 11.08
C GLY A 304 -6.61 -19.52 10.99
N TYR A 305 -5.36 -19.07 11.14
CA TYR A 305 -4.95 -17.68 10.99
C TYR A 305 -5.63 -16.70 11.98
N PRO A 306 -5.54 -16.96 13.30
CA PRO A 306 -6.20 -16.11 14.28
C PRO A 306 -5.70 -14.66 14.20
N LEU A 307 -6.65 -13.71 14.21
CA LEU A 307 -6.35 -12.28 14.25
C LEU A 307 -6.06 -11.88 15.69
N ILE A 308 -4.79 -11.62 16.02
CA ILE A 308 -4.36 -11.15 17.33
C ILE A 308 -4.17 -9.64 17.25
N PRO A 309 -5.06 -8.83 17.88
CA PRO A 309 -4.94 -7.37 17.84
C PRO A 309 -3.65 -6.85 18.48
N ASP A 310 -3.24 -5.65 18.10
CA ASP A 310 -2.30 -4.85 18.88
C ASP A 310 -2.88 -4.59 20.28
N GLU A 311 -2.09 -4.76 21.34
CA GLU A 311 -2.44 -4.34 22.69
C GLU A 311 -2.47 -2.81 22.83
#